data_c51a97119d7e9dffe6e5f8397e29c365
#
_entry.id   c51a97119d7e9dffe6e5f8397e29c365
#
_cell.length_a   1.000
_cell.length_b   1.000
_cell.length_c   1.000
_cell.angle_alpha   90.00
_cell.angle_beta   90.00
_cell.angle_gamma   90.00
#
_symmetry.space_group_name_H-M   'P 1'
#
loop_
_entity.id
_entity.type
_entity.pdbx_description
1 polymer ?
#
loop_
_entity_poly.entity_id
_entity_poly.type
_entity_poly.pdbx_seq_one_letter_code
_entity_poly.pdbx_strand_id
1 'polypeptide(L)'
;MKTYSAKAPEIERQWYLVDAEGQTLGRLATRIAGTLRGKRKPIYTPHIDTGDFVVVVNAEKIIVTGDKLQQKRYYRHSGYPGGLRSRTLAEQLERRPAEVIRTAVKGMLPRNRLARRQITKLKVYAGPDHPHEAQNPQPLPLSD
;
A
#
# COMPACT_ATOMS: atom_id res chain seq x y z
N MET A 1 -2.52 20.59 -30.05
CA MET A 1 -3.06 20.01 -28.81
C MET A 1 -1.94 19.92 -27.77
N LYS A 2 -2.17 20.44 -26.59
CA LYS A 2 -1.18 20.37 -25.49
C LYS A 2 -1.60 19.35 -24.46
N THR A 3 -0.68 18.49 -24.04
CA THR A 3 -0.90 17.55 -22.96
C THR A 3 -0.78 18.28 -21.62
N TYR A 4 -1.74 18.06 -20.73
CA TYR A 4 -1.70 18.64 -19.40
C TYR A 4 -0.57 17.99 -18.58
N SER A 5 0.21 18.81 -17.90
CA SER A 5 1.24 18.37 -16.98
C SER A 5 1.00 19.03 -15.61
N ALA A 6 0.80 18.21 -14.57
CA ALA A 6 0.54 18.71 -13.23
C ALA A 6 1.74 19.46 -12.67
N LYS A 7 1.46 20.49 -11.86
CA LYS A 7 2.49 21.25 -11.13
C LYS A 7 2.34 20.97 -9.64
N ALA A 8 3.44 20.76 -8.95
CA ALA A 8 3.43 20.41 -7.55
C ALA A 8 2.56 21.29 -6.65
N PRO A 9 2.59 22.63 -6.76
CA PRO A 9 1.75 23.49 -5.89
C PRO A 9 0.26 23.43 -6.18
N GLU A 10 -0.15 22.88 -7.33
CA GLU A 10 -1.56 22.78 -7.74
C GLU A 10 -2.21 21.45 -7.33
N ILE A 11 -1.45 20.52 -6.78
CA ILE A 11 -1.95 19.19 -6.45
C ILE A 11 -2.60 19.20 -5.08
N GLU A 12 -3.89 18.83 -5.03
CA GLU A 12 -4.62 18.60 -3.79
C GLU A 12 -4.62 17.12 -3.46
N ARG A 13 -4.20 16.76 -2.24
CA ARG A 13 -4.15 15.39 -1.78
C ARG A 13 -5.28 15.13 -0.80
N GLN A 14 -6.05 14.08 -1.10
CA GLN A 14 -7.11 13.57 -0.23
C GLN A 14 -6.53 12.53 0.72
N TRP A 15 -7.22 12.33 1.84
CA TRP A 15 -6.93 11.22 2.75
C TRP A 15 -8.04 10.19 2.64
N TYR A 16 -7.68 8.95 2.41
CA TYR A 16 -8.63 7.84 2.27
C TYR A 16 -8.41 6.80 3.34
N LEU A 17 -9.51 6.23 3.82
CA LEU A 17 -9.52 5.14 4.79
C LEU A 17 -9.93 3.85 4.10
N VAL A 18 -9.18 2.78 4.33
CA VAL A 18 -9.46 1.45 3.79
C VAL A 18 -9.52 0.46 4.93
N ASP A 19 -10.63 -0.29 5.00
CA ASP A 19 -10.76 -1.40 5.93
C ASP A 19 -10.34 -2.68 5.21
N ALA A 20 -9.26 -3.30 5.69
CA ALA A 20 -8.71 -4.52 5.10
C ALA A 20 -9.48 -5.79 5.50
N GLU A 21 -10.37 -5.69 6.48
CA GLU A 21 -11.14 -6.85 6.93
C GLU A 21 -11.96 -7.45 5.80
N GLY A 22 -11.75 -8.73 5.52
CA GLY A 22 -12.47 -9.43 4.46
C GLY A 22 -12.01 -9.13 3.05
N GLN A 23 -10.99 -8.30 2.86
CA GLN A 23 -10.45 -7.96 1.55
C GLN A 23 -9.31 -8.90 1.15
N THR A 24 -9.25 -9.24 -0.14
CA THR A 24 -8.15 -10.06 -0.69
C THR A 24 -6.88 -9.21 -0.81
N LEU A 25 -5.77 -9.72 -0.31
CA LEU A 25 -4.51 -8.99 -0.24
C LEU A 25 -4.08 -8.40 -1.60
N GLY A 26 -4.01 -9.22 -2.64
CA GLY A 26 -3.52 -8.78 -3.95
C GLY A 26 -4.39 -7.71 -4.58
N ARG A 27 -5.71 -7.90 -4.55
CA ARG A 27 -6.67 -6.94 -5.12
C ARG A 27 -6.66 -5.63 -4.35
N LEU A 28 -6.64 -5.70 -3.03
CA LEU A 28 -6.56 -4.50 -2.19
C LEU A 28 -5.27 -3.73 -2.46
N ALA A 29 -4.14 -4.43 -2.54
CA ALA A 29 -2.85 -3.80 -2.81
C ALA A 29 -2.82 -3.09 -4.17
N THR A 30 -3.47 -3.66 -5.18
CA THR A 30 -3.59 -3.03 -6.51
C THR A 30 -4.33 -1.70 -6.43
N ARG A 31 -5.43 -1.65 -5.71
CA ARG A 31 -6.22 -0.43 -5.51
C ARG A 31 -5.41 0.64 -4.77
N ILE A 32 -4.76 0.24 -3.70
CA ILE A 32 -3.93 1.14 -2.89
C ILE A 32 -2.80 1.72 -3.74
N ALA A 33 -2.10 0.88 -4.49
CA ALA A 33 -0.99 1.33 -5.35
C ALA A 33 -1.46 2.34 -6.39
N GLY A 34 -2.61 2.09 -7.04
CA GLY A 34 -3.20 3.03 -7.99
C GLY A 34 -3.54 4.38 -7.36
N THR A 35 -4.09 4.36 -6.14
CA THR A 35 -4.41 5.57 -5.40
C THR A 35 -3.16 6.34 -4.99
N LEU A 36 -2.11 5.67 -4.55
CA LEU A 36 -0.85 6.30 -4.17
C LEU A 36 -0.14 6.96 -5.36
N ARG A 37 -0.29 6.40 -6.56
CA ARG A 37 0.25 6.97 -7.79
C ARG A 37 -0.62 8.07 -8.39
N GLY A 38 -1.90 8.08 -8.05
CA GLY A 38 -2.86 9.02 -8.62
C GLY A 38 -3.38 8.65 -10.00
N LYS A 39 -3.26 7.39 -10.41
CA LYS A 39 -3.67 6.94 -11.75
C LYS A 39 -5.12 7.22 -12.10
N ARG A 40 -5.98 7.33 -11.11
CA ARG A 40 -7.42 7.57 -11.31
C ARG A 40 -7.78 9.04 -11.42
N LYS A 41 -6.83 9.91 -11.12
CA LYS A 41 -7.05 11.35 -11.22
C LYS A 41 -6.87 11.82 -12.66
N PRO A 42 -7.73 12.74 -13.15
CA PRO A 42 -7.53 13.33 -14.48
C PRO A 42 -6.20 14.07 -14.64
N ILE A 43 -5.64 14.55 -13.52
CA ILE A 43 -4.37 15.30 -13.51
C ILE A 43 -3.14 14.39 -13.46
N TYR A 44 -3.33 13.06 -13.55
CA TYR A 44 -2.21 12.12 -13.46
C TYR A 44 -1.05 12.48 -14.39
N THR A 45 0.14 12.63 -13.82
CA THR A 45 1.36 12.94 -14.55
C THR A 45 2.45 11.97 -14.07
N PRO A 46 3.07 11.17 -14.97
CA PRO A 46 3.98 10.10 -14.55
C PRO A 46 5.21 10.55 -13.76
N HIS A 47 5.72 11.75 -14.00
CA HIS A 47 6.95 12.24 -13.34
C HIS A 47 6.70 13.00 -12.04
N ILE A 48 5.44 13.21 -11.68
CA ILE A 48 5.04 13.95 -10.48
C ILE A 48 4.14 13.06 -9.63
N ASP A 49 4.26 13.15 -8.31
CA ASP A 49 3.40 12.46 -7.37
C ASP A 49 2.05 13.19 -7.27
N THR A 50 1.06 12.71 -8.01
CA THR A 50 -0.32 13.23 -8.00
C THR A 50 -1.25 12.41 -7.11
N GLY A 51 -0.73 11.40 -6.42
CA GLY A 51 -1.53 10.48 -5.60
C GLY A 51 -1.97 11.03 -4.26
N ASP A 52 -2.77 10.24 -3.57
CA ASP A 52 -3.38 10.60 -2.30
C ASP A 52 -2.78 9.80 -1.15
N PHE A 53 -3.09 10.21 0.09
CA PHE A 53 -2.75 9.45 1.29
C PHE A 53 -3.76 8.33 1.51
N VAL A 54 -3.28 7.18 1.94
CA VAL A 54 -4.13 6.02 2.25
C VAL A 54 -3.82 5.51 3.66
N VAL A 55 -4.85 5.39 4.46
CA VAL A 55 -4.78 4.79 5.80
C VAL A 55 -5.49 3.45 5.74
N VAL A 56 -4.80 2.37 6.09
CA VAL A 56 -5.35 1.02 6.10
C VAL A 56 -5.47 0.54 7.54
N VAL A 57 -6.64 0.05 7.91
CA VAL A 57 -6.91 -0.51 9.23
C VAL A 57 -7.27 -1.99 9.10
N ASN A 58 -7.24 -2.71 10.21
CA ASN A 58 -7.54 -4.15 10.27
C ASN A 58 -6.64 -5.00 9.36
N ALA A 59 -5.36 -4.64 9.24
CA ALA A 59 -4.41 -5.38 8.41
C ALA A 59 -4.28 -6.86 8.82
N GLU A 60 -4.49 -7.17 10.10
CA GLU A 60 -4.44 -8.53 10.62
C GLU A 60 -5.56 -9.43 10.11
N LYS A 61 -6.64 -8.83 9.59
CA LYS A 61 -7.83 -9.54 9.10
C LYS A 61 -7.87 -9.65 7.58
N ILE A 62 -6.79 -9.40 6.91
CA ILE A 62 -6.68 -9.53 5.45
C ILE A 62 -6.84 -11.00 5.04
N ILE A 63 -7.50 -11.23 3.91
CA ILE A 63 -7.73 -12.57 3.37
C ILE A 63 -6.70 -12.88 2.27
N VAL A 64 -6.21 -14.11 2.28
CA VAL A 64 -5.30 -14.62 1.26
C VAL A 64 -5.89 -15.90 0.69
N THR A 65 -5.93 -16.02 -0.63
CA THR A 65 -6.51 -17.18 -1.33
C THR A 65 -5.49 -18.30 -1.53
N GLY A 66 -5.97 -19.54 -1.67
CA GLY A 66 -5.15 -20.73 -1.89
C GLY A 66 -4.27 -21.07 -0.70
N ASP A 67 -3.16 -21.73 -0.96
CA ASP A 67 -2.20 -22.17 0.06
C ASP A 67 -1.09 -21.15 0.32
N LYS A 68 -1.28 -19.90 -0.03
CA LYS A 68 -0.26 -18.85 0.11
C LYS A 68 0.20 -18.63 1.55
N LEU A 69 -0.66 -18.86 2.52
CA LEU A 69 -0.29 -18.75 3.93
C LEU A 69 0.91 -19.62 4.29
N GLN A 70 1.03 -20.78 3.66
CA GLN A 70 2.10 -21.74 3.90
C GLN A 70 3.18 -21.69 2.81
N GLN A 71 2.83 -21.40 1.58
CA GLN A 71 3.72 -21.47 0.44
C GLN A 71 4.47 -20.18 0.16
N LYS A 72 3.84 -19.03 0.38
CA LYS A 72 4.49 -17.73 0.16
C LYS A 72 5.48 -17.46 1.27
N ARG A 73 6.72 -17.11 0.90
CA ARG A 73 7.79 -16.84 1.87
C ARG A 73 8.38 -15.44 1.65
N TYR A 74 8.74 -14.83 2.76
CA TYR A 74 9.45 -13.55 2.79
C TYR A 74 10.89 -13.82 3.18
N TYR A 75 11.84 -13.41 2.31
CA TYR A 75 13.26 -13.65 2.48
C TYR A 75 13.98 -12.41 2.94
N ARG A 76 14.96 -12.60 3.82
CA ARG A 76 15.85 -11.54 4.26
C ARG A 76 17.23 -12.12 4.43
N HIS A 77 18.26 -11.39 4.00
CA HIS A 77 19.64 -11.79 4.13
C HIS A 77 20.41 -10.76 4.95
N SER A 78 21.19 -11.23 5.94
CA SER A 78 21.96 -10.35 6.83
C SER A 78 23.24 -9.78 6.18
N GLY A 79 23.67 -10.35 5.03
CA GLY A 79 24.91 -10.01 4.39
C GLY A 79 26.08 -10.90 4.81
N TYR A 80 25.88 -11.78 5.78
CA TYR A 80 26.90 -12.73 6.23
C TYR A 80 26.66 -14.13 5.63
N PRO A 81 27.71 -14.97 5.47
CA PRO A 81 27.53 -16.36 5.00
C PRO A 81 26.51 -17.11 5.88
N GLY A 82 25.55 -17.79 5.24
CA GLY A 82 24.47 -18.48 5.94
C GLY A 82 23.43 -17.57 6.57
N GLY A 83 23.41 -16.28 6.20
CA GLY A 83 22.51 -15.29 6.78
C GLY A 83 21.12 -15.21 6.16
N LEU A 84 20.74 -16.14 5.28
CA LEU A 84 19.41 -16.15 4.68
C LEU A 84 18.37 -16.57 5.72
N ARG A 85 17.37 -15.72 5.90
CA ARG A 85 16.22 -15.99 6.77
C ARG A 85 14.95 -15.95 5.95
N SER A 86 13.97 -16.76 6.32
CA SER A 86 12.66 -16.74 5.66
C SER A 86 11.55 -16.90 6.66
N ARG A 87 10.39 -16.34 6.32
CA ARG A 87 9.13 -16.50 7.07
C ARG A 87 8.03 -16.84 6.10
N THR A 88 7.10 -17.69 6.52
CA THR A 88 5.87 -17.92 5.75
C THR A 88 4.96 -16.70 5.87
N LEU A 89 3.98 -16.60 4.96
CA LEU A 89 2.99 -15.52 5.05
C LEU A 89 2.21 -15.57 6.36
N ALA A 90 1.88 -16.78 6.84
CA ALA A 90 1.18 -16.94 8.12
C ALA A 90 2.00 -16.38 9.29
N GLU A 91 3.30 -16.66 9.34
CA GLU A 91 4.19 -16.12 10.36
C GLU A 91 4.30 -14.60 10.28
N GLN A 92 4.38 -14.06 9.08
CA GLN A 92 4.48 -12.62 8.86
C GLN A 92 3.21 -11.89 9.28
N LEU A 93 2.03 -12.46 9.00
CA LEU A 93 0.74 -11.91 9.44
C LEU A 93 0.62 -11.89 10.96
N GLU A 94 1.16 -12.91 11.63
CA GLU A 94 1.15 -12.99 13.08
C GLU A 94 2.06 -11.96 13.72
N ARG A 95 3.27 -11.78 13.17
CA ARG A 95 4.30 -10.89 13.75
C ARG A 95 4.15 -9.44 13.32
N ARG A 96 3.93 -9.20 12.03
CA ARG A 96 3.89 -7.85 11.45
C ARG A 96 2.86 -7.79 10.32
N PRO A 97 1.56 -7.78 10.65
CA PRO A 97 0.51 -7.76 9.62
C PRO A 97 0.58 -6.51 8.73
N ALA A 98 0.97 -5.37 9.29
CA ALA A 98 1.10 -4.14 8.51
C ALA A 98 2.15 -4.27 7.39
N GLU A 99 3.24 -4.99 7.64
CA GLU A 99 4.30 -5.18 6.65
C GLU A 99 3.86 -6.05 5.47
N VAL A 100 2.90 -6.95 5.67
CA VAL A 100 2.35 -7.78 4.59
C VAL A 100 1.70 -6.90 3.52
N ILE A 101 0.85 -5.98 3.93
CA ILE A 101 0.18 -5.06 3.00
C ILE A 101 1.20 -4.09 2.39
N ARG A 102 2.08 -3.54 3.19
CA ARG A 102 3.11 -2.60 2.71
C ARG A 102 4.01 -3.24 1.65
N THR A 103 4.46 -4.46 1.87
CA THR A 103 5.31 -5.20 0.93
C THR A 103 4.58 -5.48 -0.38
N ALA A 104 3.31 -5.88 -0.30
CA ALA A 104 2.49 -6.13 -1.49
C ALA A 104 2.30 -4.86 -2.32
N VAL A 105 2.01 -3.73 -1.68
CA VAL A 105 1.84 -2.44 -2.36
C VAL A 105 3.17 -1.97 -2.97
N LYS A 106 4.26 -2.08 -2.22
CA LYS A 106 5.59 -1.71 -2.71
C LYS A 106 5.98 -2.48 -3.97
N GLY A 107 5.65 -3.78 -4.03
CA GLY A 107 5.90 -4.60 -5.20
C GLY A 107 5.10 -4.19 -6.43
N MET A 108 3.98 -3.50 -6.25
CA MET A 108 3.10 -3.02 -7.32
C MET A 108 3.41 -1.58 -7.74
N LEU A 109 4.27 -0.88 -7.00
CA LEU A 109 4.74 0.46 -7.38
C LEU A 109 5.99 0.34 -8.25
N PRO A 110 6.29 1.35 -9.09
CA PRO A 110 7.54 1.36 -9.86
C PRO A 110 8.76 1.34 -8.94
N ARG A 111 9.87 0.85 -9.46
CA ARG A 111 11.14 0.78 -8.69
C ARG A 111 12.00 2.01 -8.96
N ASN A 112 11.57 3.17 -8.47
CA ASN A 112 12.26 4.43 -8.69
C ASN A 112 12.16 5.34 -7.45
N ARG A 113 12.76 6.52 -7.54
CA ARG A 113 12.76 7.49 -6.45
C ARG A 113 11.36 8.03 -6.14
N LEU A 114 10.54 8.23 -7.17
CA LEU A 114 9.18 8.72 -7.02
C LEU A 114 8.33 7.72 -6.22
N ALA A 115 8.45 6.43 -6.51
CA ALA A 115 7.74 5.38 -5.78
C ALA A 115 8.14 5.34 -4.29
N ARG A 116 9.40 5.63 -3.97
CA ARG A 116 9.84 5.71 -2.56
C ARG A 116 9.11 6.81 -1.80
N ARG A 117 8.78 7.91 -2.46
CA ARG A 117 7.98 8.99 -1.87
C ARG A 117 6.52 8.60 -1.79
N GLN A 118 6.00 7.92 -2.82
CA GLN A 118 4.62 7.47 -2.86
C GLN A 118 4.30 6.49 -1.74
N ILE A 119 5.18 5.54 -1.46
CA ILE A 119 4.96 4.55 -0.40
C ILE A 119 4.91 5.18 1.01
N THR A 120 5.54 6.32 1.23
CA THR A 120 5.48 7.00 2.52
C THR A 120 4.09 7.56 2.83
N LYS A 121 3.23 7.72 1.83
CA LYS A 121 1.83 8.14 2.01
C LYS A 121 0.91 7.02 2.46
N LEU A 122 1.40 5.79 2.45
CA LEU A 122 0.65 4.63 2.94
C LEU A 122 0.90 4.46 4.44
N LYS A 123 -0.19 4.47 5.21
CA LYS A 123 -0.18 4.26 6.65
C LYS A 123 -1.00 3.01 6.95
N VAL A 124 -0.37 1.96 7.48
CA VAL A 124 -1.04 0.67 7.73
C VAL A 124 -1.04 0.36 9.21
N TYR A 125 -2.20 -0.04 9.73
CA TYR A 125 -2.40 -0.39 11.13
C TYR A 125 -3.05 -1.77 11.25
N ALA A 126 -2.57 -2.56 12.19
CA ALA A 126 -3.06 -3.93 12.39
C ALA A 126 -4.50 -3.96 12.92
N GLY A 127 -4.82 -3.07 13.85
CA GLY A 127 -6.14 -2.98 14.49
C GLY A 127 -7.09 -2.01 13.80
N PRO A 128 -8.28 -1.79 14.40
CA PRO A 128 -9.28 -0.90 13.82
C PRO A 128 -9.00 0.58 14.03
N ASP A 129 -8.09 0.94 14.92
CA ASP A 129 -7.83 2.33 15.30
C ASP A 129 -6.65 2.90 14.53
N HIS A 130 -6.72 4.22 14.27
CA HIS A 130 -5.65 4.96 13.61
C HIS A 130 -5.53 6.38 14.20
N PRO A 131 -4.33 6.97 14.20
CA PRO A 131 -4.12 8.32 14.78
C PRO A 131 -4.37 9.45 13.77
N HIS A 132 -5.19 9.22 12.74
CA HIS A 132 -5.38 10.17 11.64
C HIS A 132 -6.77 10.82 11.61
N GLU A 133 -7.44 10.93 12.77
CA GLU A 133 -8.77 11.56 12.85
C GLU A 133 -8.74 13.02 12.41
N ALA A 134 -7.66 13.73 12.73
CA ALA A 134 -7.51 15.14 12.38
C ALA A 134 -7.50 15.37 10.86
N GLN A 135 -7.01 14.41 10.07
CA GLN A 135 -7.00 14.48 8.63
C GLN A 135 -8.35 14.13 8.00
N ASN A 136 -9.30 13.63 8.80
CA ASN A 136 -10.65 13.26 8.37
C ASN A 136 -10.65 12.38 7.10
N PRO A 137 -10.05 11.18 7.17
CA PRO A 137 -9.98 10.33 5.99
C PRO A 137 -11.36 9.85 5.55
N GLN A 138 -11.62 9.89 4.24
CA GLN A 138 -12.87 9.45 3.64
C GLN A 138 -12.76 8.00 3.17
N PRO A 139 -13.85 7.23 3.16
CA PRO A 139 -13.79 5.86 2.65
C PRO A 139 -13.32 5.82 1.20
N LEU A 140 -12.38 4.92 0.90
CA LEU A 140 -11.93 4.70 -0.47
C LEU A 140 -12.87 3.71 -1.14
N PRO A 141 -13.47 4.05 -2.31
CA PRO A 141 -14.27 3.08 -3.07
C PRO A 141 -13.41 1.91 -3.52
N LEU A 142 -13.79 0.68 -3.11
CA LEU A 142 -13.08 -0.55 -3.48
C LEU A 142 -13.72 -1.27 -4.65
N SER A 143 -14.89 -0.85 -5.08
CA SER A 143 -15.56 -1.34 -6.28
C SER A 143 -15.24 -0.44 -7.47
N ASP A 144 -15.16 -1.03 -8.63
CA ASP A 144 -14.92 -0.27 -9.87
C ASP A 144 -16.14 0.50 -10.34
#